data_4831334be1ee2f0391ce28ab1342971e
#
_entry.id   4831334be1ee2f0391ce28ab1342971e
#
_cell.length_a   1.000
_cell.length_b   1.000
_cell.length_c   1.000
_cell.angle_alpha   90.00
_cell.angle_beta   90.00
_cell.angle_gamma   90.00
#
_symmetry.space_group_name_H-M   'P 1'
#
loop_
_entity.id
_entity.type
_entity.pdbx_description
1 polymer ?
#
loop_
_entity_poly.entity_id
_entity_poly.type
_entity_poly.pdbx_seq_one_letter_code
_entity_poly.pdbx_strand_id
1 'polypeptide(L)'
;MDHFRRQMRAKAYASDAEVLHQLAALAPSPEARAEISRQASAMVARLRAEAKPSVMELFLAEYGLSSEEGVALMCLAEALLRVPDAATMDALIEDKIAPSEWGKHLGESHSTLVNASTWALLVTGQVLDAPETGMAGLLRGAIKRLGEPIIRQAVARVMREMGQQFVLGQTIQKALSRAAGFEAKGYLYSYDMLGEAAVTDEDARGYHMAYADAIAQIAKSASGKDISSNPGISIKLSALHPNYDLQHRAEVMDVLVPRARSLALLAKSAGIGLNIDAEEAARLDLSLDVIEAVLSEPSLARWDGFGVVVQAYGKRAAYVIDWLYALAEKLDRRIMVRLVKGAYWDTEIKLAQVDGLPGFPVLATKPHADMHYICCAQKLLAMADRIYPQFATHNAHTIAAVLHSARAQKVTNFEFQRLHGMGEALHEQVLQEHGVACRIYAPVGHHSDLLAYLVRRLLENGANSSFVNQIFDAEVPAHVVAADPFEKAQEAGPKISLPADIFAPGRRNSKGFDLSDPEVLAHLQAQRVRRQTWSYGDLGHAHPVHSPATSDQIGQIRFLSADQARQLAAAATPWQITPAERAAVLRKAADLYESHAEAFFALLTHEA
;
A
#
# COMPACT_ATOMS: atom_id res chain seq x y z
N MET A 1 -6.82 -21.34 -16.53
CA MET A 1 -6.75 -20.00 -15.89
C MET A 1 -7.83 -19.84 -14.82
N ASP A 2 -9.12 -20.09 -15.10
CA ASP A 2 -10.24 -19.87 -14.16
C ASP A 2 -10.14 -20.67 -12.86
N HIS A 3 -9.56 -21.89 -12.90
CA HIS A 3 -9.34 -22.68 -11.69
C HIS A 3 -8.42 -21.96 -10.69
N PHE A 4 -7.29 -21.44 -11.16
CA PHE A 4 -6.36 -20.67 -10.32
C PHE A 4 -7.03 -19.40 -9.75
N ARG A 5 -7.84 -18.72 -10.56
CA ARG A 5 -8.57 -17.51 -10.11
C ARG A 5 -9.57 -17.84 -9.00
N ARG A 6 -10.35 -18.92 -9.13
CA ARG A 6 -11.26 -19.36 -8.06
C ARG A 6 -10.52 -19.76 -6.78
N GLN A 7 -9.42 -20.51 -6.90
CA GLN A 7 -8.60 -20.85 -5.73
C GLN A 7 -8.06 -19.60 -5.03
N MET A 8 -7.57 -18.64 -5.80
CA MET A 8 -7.08 -17.36 -5.29
C MET A 8 -8.17 -16.59 -4.53
N ARG A 9 -9.38 -16.45 -5.11
CA ARG A 9 -10.51 -15.74 -4.47
C ARG A 9 -10.94 -16.41 -3.18
N ALA A 10 -11.02 -17.72 -3.15
CA ALA A 10 -11.38 -18.49 -1.96
C ALA A 10 -10.43 -18.24 -0.76
N LYS A 11 -9.24 -17.68 -1.00
CA LYS A 11 -8.26 -17.37 0.06
C LYS A 11 -8.19 -15.90 0.46
N ALA A 12 -9.02 -15.05 -0.12
CA ALA A 12 -8.99 -13.61 0.16
C ALA A 12 -9.11 -13.29 1.66
N TYR A 13 -9.96 -14.02 2.37
CA TYR A 13 -10.23 -13.82 3.80
C TYR A 13 -9.94 -15.07 4.65
N ALA A 14 -9.15 -16.03 4.14
CA ALA A 14 -8.71 -17.18 4.91
C ALA A 14 -7.98 -16.75 6.20
N SER A 15 -8.00 -17.57 7.24
CA SER A 15 -7.23 -17.26 8.45
C SER A 15 -5.72 -17.29 8.16
N ASP A 16 -4.94 -16.49 8.91
CA ASP A 16 -3.48 -16.50 8.76
C ASP A 16 -2.92 -17.91 8.97
N ALA A 17 -3.44 -18.66 9.97
CA ALA A 17 -3.04 -20.02 10.25
C ALA A 17 -3.29 -20.97 9.06
N GLU A 18 -4.43 -20.85 8.37
CA GLU A 18 -4.74 -21.65 7.19
C GLU A 18 -3.78 -21.35 6.04
N VAL A 19 -3.52 -20.07 5.76
CA VAL A 19 -2.58 -19.66 4.70
C VAL A 19 -1.19 -20.20 4.96
N LEU A 20 -0.69 -20.07 6.19
CA LEU A 20 0.66 -20.51 6.55
C LEU A 20 0.79 -22.02 6.60
N HIS A 21 -0.25 -22.74 7.04
CA HIS A 21 -0.26 -24.20 7.01
C HIS A 21 -0.12 -24.77 5.59
N GLN A 22 -0.80 -24.15 4.63
CA GLN A 22 -0.71 -24.58 3.21
C GLN A 22 0.69 -24.38 2.61
N LEU A 23 1.48 -23.46 3.16
CA LEU A 23 2.84 -23.16 2.72
C LEU A 23 3.92 -23.88 3.53
N ALA A 24 3.53 -24.68 4.52
CA ALA A 24 4.49 -25.40 5.38
C ALA A 24 5.46 -26.29 4.60
N ALA A 25 5.01 -26.88 3.47
CA ALA A 25 5.86 -27.68 2.59
C ALA A 25 6.93 -26.86 1.84
N LEU A 26 6.75 -25.54 1.73
CA LEU A 26 7.72 -24.62 1.13
C LEU A 26 8.65 -23.98 2.17
N ALA A 27 8.47 -24.26 3.45
CA ALA A 27 9.34 -23.75 4.50
C ALA A 27 10.73 -24.40 4.42
N PRO A 28 11.82 -23.64 4.63
CA PRO A 28 13.14 -24.24 4.80
C PRO A 28 13.17 -25.18 6.00
N SER A 29 14.00 -26.25 5.95
CA SER A 29 14.17 -27.15 7.09
C SER A 29 14.67 -26.40 8.33
N PRO A 30 14.49 -26.95 9.55
CA PRO A 30 15.01 -26.32 10.77
C PRO A 30 16.52 -26.02 10.70
N GLU A 31 17.32 -26.94 10.12
CA GLU A 31 18.76 -26.80 9.94
C GLU A 31 19.08 -25.66 8.96
N ALA A 32 18.34 -25.58 7.84
CA ALA A 32 18.47 -24.48 6.88
C ALA A 32 18.10 -23.13 7.50
N ARG A 33 17.04 -23.05 8.31
CA ARG A 33 16.64 -21.84 9.02
C ARG A 33 17.70 -21.37 10.02
N ALA A 34 18.30 -22.30 10.76
CA ALA A 34 19.40 -22.00 11.66
C ALA A 34 20.63 -21.43 10.90
N GLU A 35 20.97 -22.01 9.75
CA GLU A 35 22.05 -21.50 8.89
C GLU A 35 21.73 -20.11 8.33
N ILE A 36 20.51 -19.90 7.83
CA ILE A 36 20.02 -18.61 7.34
C ILE A 36 20.14 -17.54 8.42
N SER A 37 19.71 -17.82 9.65
CA SER A 37 19.80 -16.89 10.77
C SER A 37 21.25 -16.57 11.15
N ARG A 38 22.17 -17.55 11.10
CA ARG A 38 23.61 -17.29 11.32
C ARG A 38 24.18 -16.37 10.25
N GLN A 39 23.89 -16.64 8.96
CA GLN A 39 24.35 -15.80 7.85
C GLN A 39 23.79 -14.37 7.94
N ALA A 40 22.51 -14.22 8.24
CA ALA A 40 21.86 -12.94 8.43
C ALA A 40 22.46 -12.15 9.61
N SER A 41 22.73 -12.82 10.73
CA SER A 41 23.39 -12.19 11.90
C SER A 41 24.80 -11.71 11.56
N ALA A 42 25.55 -12.49 10.78
CA ALA A 42 26.88 -12.09 10.33
C ALA A 42 26.81 -10.89 9.37
N MET A 43 25.82 -10.81 8.48
CA MET A 43 25.57 -9.64 7.61
C MET A 43 25.29 -8.39 8.45
N VAL A 44 24.40 -8.48 9.44
CA VAL A 44 24.09 -7.35 10.36
C VAL A 44 25.33 -6.90 11.13
N ALA A 45 26.13 -7.83 11.66
CA ALA A 45 27.34 -7.50 12.39
C ALA A 45 28.36 -6.75 11.53
N ARG A 46 28.56 -7.19 10.28
CA ARG A 46 29.45 -6.50 9.33
C ARG A 46 28.93 -5.11 8.96
N LEU A 47 27.64 -4.98 8.69
CA LEU A 47 27.03 -3.68 8.39
C LEU A 47 27.30 -2.68 9.52
N ARG A 48 27.13 -3.08 10.77
CA ARG A 48 27.41 -2.23 11.95
C ARG A 48 28.87 -1.84 12.07
N ALA A 49 29.79 -2.73 11.66
CA ALA A 49 31.23 -2.47 11.76
C ALA A 49 31.77 -1.57 10.63
N GLU A 50 31.21 -1.66 9.43
CA GLU A 50 31.81 -1.11 8.22
C GLU A 50 30.96 0.01 7.57
N ALA A 51 29.65 -0.03 7.74
CA ALA A 51 28.75 0.89 7.06
C ALA A 51 28.48 2.17 7.85
N LYS A 52 28.43 3.29 7.14
CA LYS A 52 27.84 4.53 7.65
C LYS A 52 26.39 4.56 7.21
N PRO A 53 25.42 4.72 8.15
CA PRO A 53 24.01 4.86 7.77
C PRO A 53 23.82 6.03 6.81
N SER A 54 22.92 5.90 5.87
CA SER A 54 22.51 7.01 5.01
C SER A 54 21.80 8.09 5.83
N VAL A 55 21.75 9.31 5.31
CA VAL A 55 21.00 10.42 5.98
C VAL A 55 19.56 10.04 6.20
N MET A 56 18.96 9.28 5.27
CA MET A 56 17.60 8.77 5.39
C MET A 56 17.44 7.76 6.52
N GLU A 57 18.34 6.79 6.63
CA GLU A 57 18.31 5.79 7.70
C GLU A 57 18.48 6.45 9.07
N LEU A 58 19.36 7.44 9.18
CA LEU A 58 19.52 8.24 10.41
C LEU A 58 18.25 9.07 10.74
N PHE A 59 17.61 9.64 9.72
CA PHE A 59 16.38 10.38 9.91
C PHE A 59 15.22 9.47 10.37
N LEU A 60 15.05 8.31 9.74
CA LEU A 60 14.02 7.34 10.11
C LEU A 60 14.27 6.70 11.49
N ALA A 61 15.52 6.55 11.90
CA ALA A 61 15.87 6.09 13.23
C ALA A 61 15.51 7.13 14.31
N GLU A 62 15.71 8.43 14.02
CA GLU A 62 15.43 9.52 14.95
C GLU A 62 13.93 9.83 15.08
N TYR A 63 13.24 9.92 13.95
CA TYR A 63 11.84 10.33 13.85
C TYR A 63 10.93 9.17 13.44
N GLY A 64 11.03 8.04 14.12
CA GLY A 64 10.14 6.90 13.91
C GLY A 64 8.70 7.22 14.31
N LEU A 65 7.74 6.49 13.74
CA LEU A 65 6.30 6.60 14.06
C LEU A 65 5.93 6.29 15.51
N SER A 66 6.86 5.79 16.28
CA SER A 66 6.72 5.58 17.72
C SER A 66 6.87 6.85 18.56
N SER A 67 7.36 7.94 17.96
CA SER A 67 7.47 9.24 18.61
C SER A 67 6.32 10.15 18.18
N GLU A 68 5.86 11.01 19.09
CA GLU A 68 4.85 12.03 18.80
C GLU A 68 5.37 13.00 17.74
N GLU A 69 6.67 13.26 17.76
CA GLU A 69 7.38 14.13 16.82
C GLU A 69 7.40 13.53 15.40
N GLY A 70 7.62 12.23 15.28
CA GLY A 70 7.56 11.53 13.98
C GLY A 70 6.16 11.58 13.37
N VAL A 71 5.13 11.37 14.19
CA VAL A 71 3.73 11.51 13.77
C VAL A 71 3.41 12.96 13.39
N ALA A 72 3.86 13.94 14.18
CA ALA A 72 3.67 15.35 13.88
C ALA A 72 4.32 15.76 12.55
N LEU A 73 5.55 15.31 12.29
CA LEU A 73 6.23 15.55 11.01
C LEU A 73 5.51 14.92 9.82
N MET A 74 4.95 13.72 9.98
CA MET A 74 4.17 13.08 8.92
C MET A 74 2.89 13.85 8.59
N CYS A 75 2.11 14.19 9.63
CA CYS A 75 0.90 14.99 9.46
C CYS A 75 1.20 16.32 8.80
N LEU A 76 2.32 16.96 9.20
CA LEU A 76 2.76 18.22 8.62
C LEU A 76 3.22 18.06 7.17
N ALA A 77 3.94 16.99 6.85
CA ALA A 77 4.35 16.69 5.49
C ALA A 77 3.15 16.51 4.57
N GLU A 78 2.15 15.74 5.02
CA GLU A 78 0.91 15.54 4.28
C GLU A 78 0.15 16.84 4.08
N ALA A 79 -0.03 17.60 5.14
CA ALA A 79 -0.84 18.82 5.12
C ALA A 79 -0.19 19.93 4.29
N LEU A 80 1.11 20.19 4.45
CA LEU A 80 1.82 21.25 3.73
C LEU A 80 1.87 21.03 2.22
N LEU A 81 1.78 19.80 1.75
CA LEU A 81 1.74 19.49 0.32
C LEU A 81 0.34 19.71 -0.29
N ARG A 82 -0.72 19.69 0.53
CA ARG A 82 -2.11 19.83 0.08
C ARG A 82 -2.71 21.22 0.32
N VAL A 83 -2.18 21.95 1.28
CA VAL A 83 -2.74 23.27 1.67
C VAL A 83 -2.19 24.37 0.77
N PRO A 84 -3.06 25.05 0.00
CA PRO A 84 -2.63 26.06 -0.96
C PRO A 84 -2.39 27.44 -0.33
N ASP A 85 -2.95 27.72 0.85
CA ASP A 85 -2.90 29.05 1.45
C ASP A 85 -2.00 29.12 2.69
N ALA A 86 -1.40 30.29 2.88
CA ALA A 86 -0.43 30.52 3.93
C ALA A 86 -1.03 30.49 5.34
N ALA A 87 -2.26 30.92 5.52
CA ALA A 87 -2.89 31.00 6.85
C ALA A 87 -3.18 29.60 7.40
N THR A 88 -3.69 28.70 6.54
CA THR A 88 -3.91 27.29 6.91
C THR A 88 -2.59 26.56 7.13
N MET A 89 -1.54 26.86 6.35
CA MET A 89 -0.19 26.32 6.60
C MET A 89 0.33 26.74 7.97
N ASP A 90 0.19 27.99 8.34
CA ASP A 90 0.66 28.52 9.63
C ASP A 90 -0.09 27.87 10.81
N ALA A 91 -1.41 27.75 10.69
CA ALA A 91 -2.24 27.08 11.69
C ALA A 91 -1.85 25.60 11.88
N LEU A 92 -1.54 24.88 10.79
CA LEU A 92 -1.08 23.48 10.85
C LEU A 92 0.31 23.34 11.47
N ILE A 93 1.23 24.26 11.14
CA ILE A 93 2.57 24.28 11.75
C ILE A 93 2.43 24.53 13.26
N GLU A 94 1.58 25.46 13.67
CA GLU A 94 1.31 25.74 15.09
C GLU A 94 0.71 24.51 15.79
N ASP A 95 -0.30 23.87 15.20
CA ASP A 95 -0.98 22.69 15.78
C ASP A 95 -0.07 21.47 15.93
N LYS A 96 0.86 21.24 15.02
CA LYS A 96 1.67 20.04 14.97
C LYS A 96 3.08 20.19 15.56
N ILE A 97 3.67 21.38 15.51
CA ILE A 97 5.04 21.60 15.98
C ILE A 97 5.09 22.11 17.42
N ALA A 98 4.16 22.99 17.81
CA ALA A 98 4.18 23.58 19.14
C ALA A 98 4.04 22.57 20.29
N PRO A 99 3.18 21.53 20.22
CA PRO A 99 3.01 20.56 21.32
C PRO A 99 4.16 19.55 21.45
N SER A 100 5.02 19.41 20.45
CA SER A 100 6.02 18.33 20.39
C SER A 100 7.34 18.70 21.09
N GLU A 101 7.98 17.72 21.73
CA GLU A 101 9.19 17.92 22.54
C GLU A 101 10.48 17.76 21.71
N TRP A 102 10.68 18.58 20.70
CA TRP A 102 11.83 18.54 19.79
C TRP A 102 13.20 18.56 20.47
N GLY A 103 13.25 19.08 21.70
CA GLY A 103 14.49 19.15 22.48
C GLY A 103 15.09 17.80 22.82
N LYS A 104 14.29 16.73 22.89
CA LYS A 104 14.74 15.36 23.16
C LYS A 104 15.62 14.79 22.05
N HIS A 105 15.43 15.28 20.83
CA HIS A 105 16.15 14.81 19.64
C HIS A 105 17.36 15.67 19.28
N LEU A 106 17.66 16.70 20.07
CA LEU A 106 18.74 17.64 19.77
C LEU A 106 20.11 17.04 20.04
N GLY A 107 20.86 16.79 18.98
CA GLY A 107 22.23 16.25 19.06
C GLY A 107 22.32 14.72 19.13
N GLU A 108 21.20 14.02 19.16
CA GLU A 108 21.16 12.54 19.23
C GLU A 108 21.56 11.90 17.88
N SER A 109 21.26 12.54 16.76
CA SER A 109 21.62 12.01 15.45
C SER A 109 23.08 12.23 15.07
N HIS A 110 23.71 11.25 14.44
CA HIS A 110 25.04 11.37 13.83
C HIS A 110 25.04 12.21 12.53
N SER A 111 23.89 12.67 12.06
CA SER A 111 23.74 13.51 10.86
C SER A 111 23.63 14.99 11.21
N THR A 112 24.54 15.81 10.68
CA THR A 112 24.47 17.27 10.83
C THR A 112 23.19 17.86 10.20
N LEU A 113 22.67 17.25 9.14
CA LEU A 113 21.43 17.68 8.49
C LEU A 113 20.22 17.38 9.37
N VAL A 114 20.14 16.19 9.97
CA VAL A 114 19.06 15.82 10.88
C VAL A 114 19.08 16.74 12.10
N ASN A 115 20.23 16.95 12.72
CA ASN A 115 20.36 17.84 13.87
C ASN A 115 20.02 19.31 13.55
N ALA A 116 20.38 19.80 12.36
CA ALA A 116 20.00 21.14 11.90
C ALA A 116 18.48 21.25 11.69
N SER A 117 17.84 20.21 11.16
CA SER A 117 16.39 20.13 11.02
C SER A 117 15.69 20.13 12.38
N THR A 118 16.19 19.31 13.31
CA THR A 118 15.70 19.26 14.70
C THR A 118 15.80 20.62 15.40
N TRP A 119 16.92 21.31 15.22
CA TRP A 119 17.12 22.64 15.79
C TRP A 119 16.12 23.65 15.21
N ALA A 120 15.86 23.60 13.89
CA ALA A 120 14.89 24.48 13.25
C ALA A 120 13.46 24.22 13.77
N LEU A 121 13.07 22.97 13.98
CA LEU A 121 11.78 22.58 14.54
C LEU A 121 11.65 22.97 16.01
N LEU A 122 12.70 22.78 16.81
CA LEU A 122 12.74 23.21 18.22
C LEU A 122 12.55 24.71 18.36
N VAL A 123 13.27 25.52 17.58
CA VAL A 123 13.14 26.99 17.58
C VAL A 123 11.72 27.40 17.17
N THR A 124 11.14 26.73 16.17
CA THR A 124 9.76 26.96 15.75
C THR A 124 8.77 26.66 16.86
N GLY A 125 8.89 25.49 17.54
CA GLY A 125 8.03 25.11 18.66
C GLY A 125 8.14 26.11 19.83
N GLN A 126 9.35 26.51 20.22
CA GLN A 126 9.57 27.48 21.31
C GLN A 126 8.96 28.86 21.01
N VAL A 127 9.01 29.32 19.76
CA VAL A 127 8.39 30.58 19.33
C VAL A 127 6.87 30.50 19.38
N LEU A 128 6.30 29.35 18.99
CA LEU A 128 4.84 29.15 18.94
C LEU A 128 4.21 28.91 20.31
N ASP A 129 4.94 28.26 21.23
CA ASP A 129 4.45 27.90 22.58
C ASP A 129 4.55 29.03 23.64
N ALA A 130 5.07 30.21 23.31
CA ALA A 130 5.20 31.31 24.23
C ALA A 130 3.82 31.87 24.69
N PRO A 131 3.62 32.18 25.99
CA PRO A 131 2.33 32.63 26.51
C PRO A 131 1.88 33.98 25.92
N GLU A 132 0.58 34.16 25.70
CA GLU A 132 -0.01 35.33 25.05
C GLU A 132 -0.09 36.59 25.92
N THR A 133 0.26 36.52 27.20
CA THR A 133 0.09 37.63 28.18
C THR A 133 1.40 38.30 28.53
N GLY A 134 1.36 39.66 28.74
CA GLY A 134 2.50 40.46 29.15
C GLY A 134 3.46 40.82 28.01
N MET A 135 4.70 41.26 28.38
CA MET A 135 5.75 41.65 27.41
C MET A 135 6.17 40.47 26.50
N ALA A 136 6.10 39.23 27.01
CA ALA A 136 6.35 38.02 26.22
C ALA A 136 5.29 37.81 25.13
N GLY A 137 4.02 38.08 25.41
CA GLY A 137 2.94 38.02 24.41
C GLY A 137 3.05 39.08 23.32
N LEU A 138 3.51 40.32 23.67
CA LEU A 138 3.80 41.34 22.68
C LEU A 138 5.00 40.98 21.78
N LEU A 139 6.03 40.36 22.36
CA LEU A 139 7.19 39.87 21.62
C LEU A 139 6.80 38.69 20.72
N ARG A 140 5.98 37.76 21.21
CA ARG A 140 5.40 36.67 20.41
C ARG A 140 4.58 37.22 19.24
N GLY A 141 3.70 38.19 19.48
CA GLY A 141 2.90 38.80 18.42
C GLY A 141 3.74 39.52 17.36
N ALA A 142 4.87 40.12 17.74
CA ALA A 142 5.81 40.75 16.82
C ALA A 142 6.62 39.70 16.07
N ILE A 143 7.11 38.67 16.74
CA ILE A 143 7.86 37.53 16.15
C ILE A 143 6.92 36.71 15.28
N LYS A 144 5.67 36.47 15.68
CA LYS A 144 4.67 35.77 14.88
C LYS A 144 4.43 36.48 13.55
N ARG A 145 4.23 37.82 13.57
CA ARG A 145 4.02 38.63 12.35
C ARG A 145 5.23 38.74 11.44
N LEU A 146 6.44 38.80 12.01
CA LEU A 146 7.69 38.94 11.26
C LEU A 146 8.31 37.60 10.94
N GLY A 147 8.06 36.58 11.78
CA GLY A 147 8.68 35.24 11.70
C GLY A 147 7.86 34.19 10.95
N GLU A 148 6.53 34.32 10.85
CA GLU A 148 5.67 33.35 10.17
C GLU A 148 6.16 32.98 8.75
N PRO A 149 6.54 33.93 7.89
CA PRO A 149 7.08 33.60 6.59
C PRO A 149 8.42 32.87 6.66
N ILE A 150 9.26 33.18 7.66
CA ILE A 150 10.59 32.57 7.86
C ILE A 150 10.41 31.14 8.38
N ILE A 151 9.52 30.92 9.35
CA ILE A 151 9.18 29.60 9.91
C ILE A 151 8.61 28.72 8.81
N ARG A 152 7.63 29.20 8.06
CA ARG A 152 7.04 28.50 6.93
C ARG A 152 8.07 28.09 5.89
N GLN A 153 8.98 29.02 5.55
CA GLN A 153 10.08 28.73 4.61
C GLN A 153 11.06 27.71 5.17
N ALA A 154 11.40 27.76 6.46
CA ALA A 154 12.28 26.81 7.11
C ALA A 154 11.67 25.40 7.11
N VAL A 155 10.41 25.26 7.57
CA VAL A 155 9.68 24.00 7.57
C VAL A 155 9.52 23.46 6.14
N ALA A 156 9.09 24.28 5.20
CA ALA A 156 8.96 23.90 3.79
C ALA A 156 10.31 23.53 3.16
N ARG A 157 11.43 24.08 3.65
CA ARG A 157 12.77 23.68 3.21
C ARG A 157 13.14 22.31 3.77
N VAL A 158 12.93 22.06 5.07
CA VAL A 158 13.16 20.75 5.68
C VAL A 158 12.35 19.68 4.94
N MET A 159 11.06 19.93 4.68
CA MET A 159 10.21 19.01 3.94
C MET A 159 10.70 18.77 2.50
N ARG A 160 11.22 19.79 1.83
CA ARG A 160 11.83 19.65 0.50
C ARG A 160 13.12 18.82 0.53
N GLU A 161 14.00 19.09 1.48
CA GLU A 161 15.26 18.34 1.64
C GLU A 161 14.97 16.86 1.94
N MET A 162 14.00 16.59 2.82
CA MET A 162 13.50 15.23 3.05
C MET A 162 12.95 14.60 1.76
N GLY A 163 12.06 15.31 1.06
CA GLY A 163 11.51 14.83 -0.20
C GLY A 163 12.60 14.50 -1.25
N GLN A 164 13.69 15.27 -1.30
CA GLN A 164 14.81 15.02 -2.21
C GLN A 164 15.59 13.73 -1.90
N GLN A 165 15.53 13.23 -0.68
CA GLN A 165 16.16 11.95 -0.34
C GLN A 165 15.37 10.77 -0.88
N PHE A 166 14.04 10.88 -0.97
CA PHE A 166 13.16 9.82 -1.47
C PHE A 166 13.01 9.80 -2.99
N VAL A 167 13.30 10.90 -3.69
CA VAL A 167 13.15 11.04 -5.14
C VAL A 167 14.51 11.10 -5.82
N LEU A 168 14.71 10.25 -6.81
CA LEU A 168 15.96 10.24 -7.57
C LEU A 168 16.12 11.53 -8.40
N GLY A 169 15.03 12.09 -8.90
CA GLY A 169 15.01 13.37 -9.63
C GLY A 169 13.62 13.90 -9.89
N GLN A 170 13.47 15.20 -10.02
CA GLN A 170 12.19 15.83 -10.38
C GLN A 170 11.75 15.57 -11.82
N THR A 171 12.71 15.26 -12.70
CA THR A 171 12.50 14.88 -14.09
C THR A 171 13.29 13.61 -14.39
N ILE A 172 12.86 12.87 -15.39
CA ILE A 172 13.57 11.65 -15.80
C ILE A 172 15.01 11.93 -16.21
N GLN A 173 15.31 13.07 -16.83
CA GLN A 173 16.66 13.46 -17.23
C GLN A 173 17.58 13.67 -16.01
N LYS A 174 17.08 14.35 -14.96
CA LYS A 174 17.81 14.53 -13.69
C LYS A 174 18.02 13.20 -12.99
N ALA A 175 17.01 12.32 -13.01
CA ALA A 175 17.09 10.99 -12.43
C ALA A 175 18.15 10.14 -13.13
N LEU A 176 18.16 10.09 -14.46
CA LEU A 176 19.17 9.39 -15.26
C LEU A 176 20.60 9.91 -14.98
N SER A 177 20.76 11.23 -14.87
CA SER A 177 22.06 11.82 -14.54
C SER A 177 22.58 11.41 -13.15
N ARG A 178 21.68 11.34 -12.14
CA ARG A 178 22.05 10.87 -10.79
C ARG A 178 22.28 9.35 -10.72
N ALA A 179 21.56 8.58 -11.52
CA ALA A 179 21.66 7.13 -11.59
C ALA A 179 23.07 6.67 -12.03
N ALA A 180 23.73 7.41 -12.92
CA ALA A 180 25.00 7.05 -13.51
C ALA A 180 26.09 6.66 -12.49
N GLY A 181 26.09 7.28 -11.30
CA GLY A 181 27.03 6.95 -10.23
C GLY A 181 26.87 5.55 -9.64
N PHE A 182 25.63 5.07 -9.49
CA PHE A 182 25.34 3.70 -9.04
C PHE A 182 25.40 2.69 -10.19
N GLU A 183 25.02 3.09 -11.41
CA GLU A 183 25.17 2.23 -12.59
C GLU A 183 26.65 1.87 -12.84
N ALA A 184 27.57 2.80 -12.63
CA ALA A 184 29.00 2.55 -12.69
C ALA A 184 29.50 1.52 -11.64
N LYS A 185 28.75 1.32 -10.56
CA LYS A 185 28.99 0.29 -9.53
C LYS A 185 28.30 -1.04 -9.83
N GLY A 186 27.58 -1.17 -10.94
CA GLY A 186 26.85 -2.38 -11.34
C GLY A 186 25.39 -2.46 -10.89
N TYR A 187 24.82 -1.37 -10.36
CA TYR A 187 23.40 -1.30 -10.07
C TYR A 187 22.57 -1.04 -11.33
N LEU A 188 21.32 -1.51 -11.29
CA LEU A 188 20.32 -1.22 -12.31
C LEU A 188 19.22 -0.35 -11.73
N TYR A 189 18.37 0.21 -12.58
CA TYR A 189 17.26 1.04 -12.16
C TYR A 189 15.91 0.56 -12.72
N SER A 190 14.86 0.69 -11.92
CA SER A 190 13.47 0.69 -12.35
C SER A 190 12.87 2.03 -11.97
N TYR A 191 12.64 2.88 -12.95
CA TYR A 191 12.11 4.23 -12.73
C TYR A 191 10.61 4.17 -12.50
N ASP A 192 10.11 4.87 -11.48
CA ASP A 192 8.70 5.04 -11.16
C ASP A 192 8.35 6.52 -11.34
N MET A 193 7.65 6.86 -12.40
CA MET A 193 7.11 8.20 -12.55
C MET A 193 6.02 8.38 -11.51
N LEU A 194 6.23 9.31 -10.57
CA LEU A 194 5.23 9.60 -9.54
C LEU A 194 3.91 10.01 -10.19
N GLY A 195 2.83 9.50 -9.66
CA GLY A 195 1.47 9.66 -10.14
C GLY A 195 0.72 8.35 -10.01
N GLU A 196 -0.39 8.39 -9.30
CA GLU A 196 -1.28 7.26 -9.07
C GLU A 196 -2.70 7.78 -8.85
N ALA A 197 -3.70 6.91 -8.95
CA ALA A 197 -5.09 7.24 -8.70
C ALA A 197 -5.55 8.50 -9.47
N ALA A 198 -5.49 8.45 -10.81
CA ALA A 198 -6.04 9.49 -11.67
C ALA A 198 -7.49 9.80 -11.27
N VAL A 199 -7.82 11.07 -11.12
CA VAL A 199 -9.17 11.52 -10.73
C VAL A 199 -10.03 11.77 -11.97
N THR A 200 -9.41 12.21 -13.05
CA THR A 200 -10.06 12.50 -14.33
C THR A 200 -9.40 11.74 -15.47
N ASP A 201 -10.07 11.65 -16.62
CA ASP A 201 -9.47 11.09 -17.83
C ASP A 201 -8.34 11.98 -18.39
N GLU A 202 -8.35 13.27 -18.09
CA GLU A 202 -7.27 14.19 -18.42
C GLU A 202 -6.00 13.85 -17.61
N ASP A 203 -6.14 13.60 -16.30
CA ASP A 203 -5.03 13.12 -15.48
C ASP A 203 -4.45 11.82 -16.03
N ALA A 204 -5.34 10.86 -16.34
CA ALA A 204 -4.93 9.57 -16.88
C ALA A 204 -4.18 9.68 -18.21
N ARG A 205 -4.57 10.59 -19.09
CA ARG A 205 -3.83 10.91 -20.33
C ARG A 205 -2.48 11.58 -20.01
N GLY A 206 -2.47 12.50 -19.05
CA GLY A 206 -1.24 13.16 -18.59
C GLY A 206 -0.21 12.14 -18.09
N TYR A 207 -0.61 11.23 -17.21
CA TYR A 207 0.26 10.15 -16.71
C TYR A 207 0.70 9.18 -17.82
N HIS A 208 -0.19 8.83 -18.75
CA HIS A 208 0.17 7.99 -19.89
C HIS A 208 1.27 8.63 -20.75
N MET A 209 1.16 9.93 -21.04
CA MET A 209 2.19 10.69 -21.76
C MET A 209 3.50 10.76 -20.99
N ALA A 210 3.45 10.99 -19.66
CA ALA A 210 4.62 11.03 -18.81
C ALA A 210 5.37 9.69 -18.81
N TYR A 211 4.65 8.56 -18.75
CA TYR A 211 5.25 7.23 -18.90
C TYR A 211 5.88 7.03 -20.28
N ALA A 212 5.22 7.43 -21.35
CA ALA A 212 5.73 7.30 -22.72
C ALA A 212 7.03 8.11 -22.91
N ASP A 213 7.05 9.35 -22.44
CA ASP A 213 8.23 10.21 -22.47
C ASP A 213 9.38 9.63 -21.64
N ALA A 214 9.08 9.10 -20.44
CA ALA A 214 10.06 8.45 -19.60
C ALA A 214 10.68 7.23 -20.30
N ILE A 215 9.88 6.35 -20.91
CA ILE A 215 10.36 5.20 -21.69
C ILE A 215 11.31 5.67 -22.81
N ALA A 216 10.95 6.73 -23.55
CA ALA A 216 11.77 7.27 -24.61
C ALA A 216 13.13 7.83 -24.13
N GLN A 217 13.19 8.39 -22.90
CA GLN A 217 14.44 8.85 -22.31
C GLN A 217 15.27 7.68 -21.77
N ILE A 218 14.66 6.73 -21.07
CA ILE A 218 15.32 5.53 -20.51
C ILE A 218 15.93 4.69 -21.64
N ALA A 219 15.26 4.61 -22.79
CA ALA A 219 15.74 3.91 -23.99
C ALA A 219 17.16 4.32 -24.41
N LYS A 220 17.54 5.59 -24.16
CA LYS A 220 18.88 6.11 -24.51
C LYS A 220 19.99 5.51 -23.65
N SER A 221 19.66 4.98 -22.48
CA SER A 221 20.59 4.32 -21.54
C SER A 221 20.58 2.79 -21.70
N ALA A 222 19.67 2.23 -22.50
CA ALA A 222 19.56 0.80 -22.73
C ALA A 222 20.67 0.34 -23.69
N SER A 223 21.74 -0.20 -23.15
CA SER A 223 22.92 -0.65 -23.92
C SER A 223 23.19 -2.16 -23.75
N GLY A 224 22.53 -2.82 -22.82
CA GLY A 224 22.68 -4.25 -22.55
C GLY A 224 22.03 -5.12 -23.63
N LYS A 225 22.62 -6.30 -23.87
CA LYS A 225 22.09 -7.28 -24.82
C LYS A 225 20.78 -7.91 -24.32
N ASP A 226 20.70 -8.11 -22.99
CA ASP A 226 19.55 -8.73 -22.33
C ASP A 226 18.72 -7.68 -21.62
N ILE A 227 17.41 -7.83 -21.66
CA ILE A 227 16.46 -6.89 -21.02
C ILE A 227 16.72 -6.78 -19.52
N SER A 228 17.08 -7.90 -18.86
CA SER A 228 17.40 -7.92 -17.43
C SER A 228 18.61 -7.07 -17.05
N SER A 229 19.53 -6.82 -17.99
CA SER A 229 20.70 -5.95 -17.81
C SER A 229 20.46 -4.48 -18.16
N ASN A 230 19.29 -4.14 -18.69
CA ASN A 230 18.90 -2.77 -19.01
C ASN A 230 18.10 -2.13 -17.86
N PRO A 231 18.06 -0.79 -17.76
CA PRO A 231 17.09 -0.11 -16.91
C PRO A 231 15.67 -0.47 -17.33
N GLY A 232 14.72 -0.29 -16.41
CA GLY A 232 13.30 -0.53 -16.65
C GLY A 232 12.43 0.60 -16.13
N ILE A 233 11.14 0.45 -16.31
CA ILE A 233 10.11 1.35 -15.78
C ILE A 233 9.05 0.58 -15.00
N SER A 234 8.51 1.18 -13.96
CA SER A 234 7.31 0.70 -13.26
C SER A 234 6.14 1.63 -13.54
N ILE A 235 4.98 1.05 -13.80
CA ILE A 235 3.73 1.80 -14.05
C ILE A 235 2.63 1.34 -13.11
N LYS A 236 1.73 2.25 -12.74
CA LYS A 236 0.53 1.97 -11.95
C LYS A 236 -0.70 2.02 -12.83
N LEU A 237 -1.56 1.01 -12.72
CA LEU A 237 -2.78 0.94 -13.52
C LEU A 237 -3.77 2.03 -13.11
N SER A 238 -3.81 2.40 -11.83
CA SER A 238 -4.64 3.50 -11.33
C SER A 238 -4.27 4.88 -11.89
N ALA A 239 -3.04 5.05 -12.37
CA ALA A 239 -2.63 6.26 -13.07
C ALA A 239 -3.18 6.34 -14.50
N LEU A 240 -3.67 5.23 -15.05
CA LEU A 240 -4.10 5.13 -16.45
C LEU A 240 -5.62 5.15 -16.64
N HIS A 241 -6.40 5.13 -15.55
CA HIS A 241 -7.87 5.18 -15.60
C HIS A 241 -8.45 5.74 -14.28
N PRO A 242 -9.39 6.71 -14.33
CA PRO A 242 -9.93 7.33 -13.11
C PRO A 242 -10.84 6.39 -12.31
N ASN A 243 -11.59 5.50 -12.97
CA ASN A 243 -12.50 4.54 -12.35
C ASN A 243 -11.88 3.11 -12.38
N TYR A 244 -10.68 2.96 -11.82
CA TYR A 244 -9.99 1.67 -11.83
C TYR A 244 -10.50 0.77 -10.72
N ASP A 245 -11.71 0.23 -10.90
CA ASP A 245 -12.37 -0.72 -10.02
C ASP A 245 -13.19 -1.77 -10.80
N LEU A 246 -13.63 -2.83 -10.10
CA LEU A 246 -14.33 -3.94 -10.73
C LEU A 246 -15.73 -3.57 -11.24
N GLN A 247 -16.37 -2.55 -10.64
CA GLN A 247 -17.71 -2.11 -11.05
C GLN A 247 -17.68 -1.49 -12.45
N HIS A 248 -16.55 -0.87 -12.80
CA HIS A 248 -16.30 -0.26 -14.12
C HIS A 248 -15.48 -1.16 -15.05
N ARG A 249 -15.43 -2.48 -14.76
CA ARG A 249 -14.58 -3.44 -15.49
C ARG A 249 -14.67 -3.33 -17.01
N ALA A 250 -15.87 -3.17 -17.57
CA ALA A 250 -16.04 -3.09 -19.02
C ALA A 250 -15.28 -1.88 -19.60
N GLU A 251 -15.48 -0.70 -19.03
CA GLU A 251 -14.81 0.54 -19.42
C GLU A 251 -13.28 0.44 -19.20
N VAL A 252 -12.86 -0.12 -18.07
CA VAL A 252 -11.45 -0.37 -17.78
C VAL A 252 -10.80 -1.24 -18.85
N MET A 253 -11.42 -2.35 -19.23
CA MET A 253 -10.88 -3.23 -20.26
C MET A 253 -10.80 -2.55 -21.63
N ASP A 254 -11.78 -1.72 -21.97
CA ASP A 254 -11.83 -1.02 -23.25
C ASP A 254 -10.82 0.14 -23.36
N VAL A 255 -10.53 0.84 -22.26
CA VAL A 255 -9.69 2.06 -22.25
C VAL A 255 -8.30 1.80 -21.70
N LEU A 256 -8.20 1.16 -20.53
CA LEU A 256 -6.92 0.99 -19.84
C LEU A 256 -6.03 -0.06 -20.50
N VAL A 257 -6.58 -1.17 -20.99
CA VAL A 257 -5.79 -2.21 -21.68
C VAL A 257 -5.06 -1.65 -22.91
N PRO A 258 -5.69 -0.88 -23.83
CA PRO A 258 -4.96 -0.22 -24.91
C PRO A 258 -3.86 0.75 -24.43
N ARG A 259 -4.09 1.51 -23.34
CA ARG A 259 -3.08 2.41 -22.76
C ARG A 259 -1.88 1.63 -22.24
N ALA A 260 -2.11 0.61 -21.41
CA ALA A 260 -1.05 -0.24 -20.87
C ALA A 260 -0.29 -1.00 -21.97
N ARG A 261 -1.01 -1.50 -22.96
CA ARG A 261 -0.43 -2.18 -24.14
C ARG A 261 0.48 -1.26 -24.94
N SER A 262 0.08 -0.01 -25.16
CA SER A 262 0.92 0.95 -25.90
C SER A 262 2.25 1.21 -25.18
N LEU A 263 2.24 1.35 -23.85
CA LEU A 263 3.45 1.51 -23.04
C LEU A 263 4.33 0.25 -23.08
N ALA A 264 3.71 -0.94 -23.03
CA ALA A 264 4.44 -2.21 -23.15
C ALA A 264 5.12 -2.37 -24.52
N LEU A 265 4.46 -1.94 -25.60
CA LEU A 265 5.05 -1.94 -26.95
C LEU A 265 6.22 -0.94 -27.07
N LEU A 266 6.10 0.24 -26.46
CA LEU A 266 7.19 1.22 -26.40
C LEU A 266 8.38 0.64 -25.62
N ALA A 267 8.15 0.04 -24.46
CA ALA A 267 9.22 -0.58 -23.65
C ALA A 267 9.88 -1.75 -24.40
N LYS A 268 9.10 -2.59 -25.09
CA LYS A 268 9.63 -3.65 -25.95
C LYS A 268 10.53 -3.08 -27.05
N SER A 269 10.10 -2.05 -27.77
CA SER A 269 10.90 -1.43 -28.84
C SER A 269 12.17 -0.76 -28.31
N ALA A 270 12.12 -0.29 -27.07
CA ALA A 270 13.26 0.30 -26.36
C ALA A 270 14.23 -0.74 -25.77
N GLY A 271 13.90 -2.03 -25.79
CA GLY A 271 14.69 -3.09 -25.19
C GLY A 271 14.79 -3.03 -23.65
N ILE A 272 13.81 -2.42 -22.99
CA ILE A 272 13.76 -2.28 -21.52
C ILE A 272 12.62 -3.09 -20.90
N GLY A 273 12.71 -3.35 -19.57
CA GLY A 273 11.64 -3.97 -18.81
C GLY A 273 10.55 -2.95 -18.43
N LEU A 274 9.30 -3.43 -18.35
CA LEU A 274 8.15 -2.69 -17.81
C LEU A 274 7.44 -3.54 -16.78
N ASN A 275 7.35 -3.04 -15.53
CA ASN A 275 6.64 -3.71 -14.44
C ASN A 275 5.31 -3.03 -14.17
N ILE A 276 4.25 -3.83 -14.04
CA ILE A 276 2.97 -3.40 -13.48
C ILE A 276 3.08 -3.47 -11.97
N ASP A 277 3.02 -2.34 -11.29
CA ASP A 277 3.02 -2.28 -9.83
C ASP A 277 1.72 -2.85 -9.26
N ALA A 278 1.81 -3.53 -8.10
CA ALA A 278 0.65 -3.96 -7.35
C ALA A 278 0.15 -2.81 -6.47
N GLU A 279 -1.15 -2.67 -6.40
CA GLU A 279 -1.83 -1.65 -5.62
C GLU A 279 -2.70 -2.31 -4.53
N GLU A 280 -3.82 -1.70 -4.11
CA GLU A 280 -4.67 -2.26 -3.05
C GLU A 280 -5.22 -3.65 -3.42
N ALA A 281 -5.48 -4.47 -2.40
CA ALA A 281 -5.97 -5.84 -2.55
C ALA A 281 -7.28 -5.93 -3.34
N ALA A 282 -8.13 -4.92 -3.25
CA ALA A 282 -9.38 -4.81 -3.99
C ALA A 282 -9.19 -4.73 -5.51
N ARG A 283 -8.03 -4.26 -5.98
CA ARG A 283 -7.72 -4.13 -7.41
C ARG A 283 -7.09 -5.37 -8.03
N LEU A 284 -6.73 -6.38 -7.21
CA LEU A 284 -5.94 -7.53 -7.67
C LEU A 284 -6.62 -8.28 -8.82
N ASP A 285 -7.90 -8.64 -8.67
CA ASP A 285 -8.60 -9.41 -9.71
C ASP A 285 -8.64 -8.69 -11.06
N LEU A 286 -8.98 -7.40 -11.04
CA LEU A 286 -9.04 -6.58 -12.24
C LEU A 286 -7.64 -6.36 -12.84
N SER A 287 -6.60 -6.18 -11.99
CA SER A 287 -5.23 -6.04 -12.48
C SER A 287 -4.75 -7.27 -13.24
N LEU A 288 -5.10 -8.47 -12.76
CA LEU A 288 -4.76 -9.71 -13.44
C LEU A 288 -5.52 -9.88 -14.77
N ASP A 289 -6.77 -9.37 -14.88
CA ASP A 289 -7.50 -9.34 -16.16
C ASP A 289 -6.80 -8.44 -17.17
N VAL A 290 -6.37 -7.26 -16.76
CA VAL A 290 -5.60 -6.32 -17.60
C VAL A 290 -4.26 -6.93 -18.01
N ILE A 291 -3.52 -7.53 -17.07
CA ILE A 291 -2.24 -8.18 -17.33
C ILE A 291 -2.38 -9.31 -18.34
N GLU A 292 -3.38 -10.20 -18.20
CA GLU A 292 -3.63 -11.28 -19.15
C GLU A 292 -3.98 -10.72 -20.53
N ALA A 293 -4.82 -9.69 -20.61
CA ALA A 293 -5.20 -9.07 -21.88
C ALA A 293 -4.01 -8.43 -22.59
N VAL A 294 -3.15 -7.69 -21.87
CA VAL A 294 -1.94 -7.07 -22.43
C VAL A 294 -0.94 -8.15 -22.87
N LEU A 295 -0.67 -9.14 -22.01
CA LEU A 295 0.29 -10.20 -22.33
C LEU A 295 -0.16 -11.10 -23.49
N SER A 296 -1.46 -11.24 -23.72
CA SER A 296 -2.02 -12.01 -24.84
C SER A 296 -1.87 -11.32 -26.20
N GLU A 297 -1.39 -10.07 -26.22
CA GLU A 297 -1.14 -9.32 -27.45
C GLU A 297 -0.02 -9.99 -28.28
N PRO A 298 -0.28 -10.45 -29.53
CA PRO A 298 0.72 -11.12 -30.36
C PRO A 298 1.98 -10.30 -30.63
N SER A 299 1.85 -8.96 -30.73
CA SER A 299 2.98 -8.06 -30.94
C SER A 299 3.93 -7.98 -29.74
N LEU A 300 3.52 -8.44 -28.57
CA LEU A 300 4.37 -8.58 -27.38
C LEU A 300 5.02 -9.99 -27.24
N ALA A 301 4.73 -10.92 -28.15
CA ALA A 301 5.34 -12.25 -28.12
C ALA A 301 6.89 -12.17 -28.14
N ARG A 302 7.54 -13.13 -27.44
CA ARG A 302 9.00 -13.24 -27.31
C ARG A 302 9.69 -12.03 -26.65
N TRP A 303 8.94 -11.24 -25.90
CA TRP A 303 9.52 -10.17 -25.09
C TRP A 303 9.45 -10.56 -23.61
N ASP A 304 10.62 -10.76 -23.02
CA ASP A 304 10.78 -11.23 -21.63
C ASP A 304 10.83 -10.06 -20.62
N GLY A 305 10.55 -8.83 -21.07
CA GLY A 305 10.64 -7.61 -20.24
C GLY A 305 9.35 -7.22 -19.54
N PHE A 306 8.24 -7.98 -19.71
CA PHE A 306 7.02 -7.68 -18.98
C PHE A 306 7.10 -8.21 -17.56
N GLY A 307 6.87 -7.33 -16.58
CA GLY A 307 6.95 -7.63 -15.17
C GLY A 307 5.63 -7.40 -14.44
N VAL A 308 5.42 -8.19 -13.39
CA VAL A 308 4.27 -8.11 -12.49
C VAL A 308 4.77 -8.10 -11.05
N VAL A 309 4.18 -7.24 -10.22
CA VAL A 309 4.50 -7.17 -8.80
C VAL A 309 3.53 -8.03 -8.00
N VAL A 310 4.05 -8.84 -7.07
CA VAL A 310 3.29 -9.66 -6.14
C VAL A 310 3.60 -9.24 -4.72
N GLN A 311 2.58 -8.97 -3.93
CA GLN A 311 2.67 -8.52 -2.54
C GLN A 311 2.54 -9.71 -1.59
N ALA A 312 3.65 -10.11 -0.95
CA ALA A 312 3.72 -11.29 -0.10
C ALA A 312 2.92 -11.19 1.21
N TYR A 313 2.56 -9.98 1.66
CA TYR A 313 1.65 -9.86 2.80
C TYR A 313 0.19 -10.24 2.45
N GLY A 314 -0.15 -10.26 1.15
CA GLY A 314 -1.46 -10.65 0.66
C GLY A 314 -1.68 -12.17 0.76
N LYS A 315 -2.79 -12.58 1.34
CA LYS A 315 -3.14 -14.01 1.52
C LYS A 315 -3.25 -14.78 0.21
N ARG A 316 -3.45 -14.07 -0.88
CA ARG A 316 -3.58 -14.61 -2.24
C ARG A 316 -2.25 -14.76 -2.99
N ALA A 317 -1.12 -14.24 -2.45
CA ALA A 317 0.14 -14.08 -3.19
C ALA A 317 0.68 -15.40 -3.79
N ALA A 318 0.70 -16.48 -3.03
CA ALA A 318 1.19 -17.77 -3.51
C ALA A 318 0.36 -18.30 -4.70
N TYR A 319 -0.95 -18.04 -4.71
CA TYR A 319 -1.85 -18.44 -5.80
C TYR A 319 -1.74 -17.52 -7.03
N VAL A 320 -1.42 -16.24 -6.81
CA VAL A 320 -1.08 -15.31 -7.89
C VAL A 320 0.18 -15.77 -8.61
N ILE A 321 1.19 -16.26 -7.87
CA ILE A 321 2.41 -16.83 -8.45
C ILE A 321 2.10 -18.06 -9.30
N ASP A 322 1.23 -18.97 -8.84
CA ASP A 322 0.79 -20.12 -9.64
C ASP A 322 0.08 -19.68 -10.94
N TRP A 323 -0.79 -18.69 -10.81
CA TRP A 323 -1.51 -18.16 -11.96
C TRP A 323 -0.56 -17.51 -12.98
N LEU A 324 0.44 -16.73 -12.52
CA LEU A 324 1.45 -16.11 -13.39
C LEU A 324 2.30 -17.16 -14.10
N TYR A 325 2.70 -18.22 -13.41
CA TYR A 325 3.44 -19.31 -14.01
C TYR A 325 2.61 -20.02 -15.09
N ALA A 326 1.36 -20.38 -14.78
CA ALA A 326 0.45 -20.97 -15.75
C ALA A 326 0.17 -20.05 -16.95
N LEU A 327 0.11 -18.74 -16.74
CA LEU A 327 -0.02 -17.75 -17.82
C LEU A 327 1.23 -17.72 -18.70
N ALA A 328 2.42 -17.77 -18.09
CA ALA A 328 3.69 -17.83 -18.80
C ALA A 328 3.81 -19.10 -19.66
N GLU A 329 3.38 -20.24 -19.14
CA GLU A 329 3.29 -21.51 -19.91
C GLU A 329 2.28 -21.39 -21.05
N LYS A 330 1.04 -20.92 -20.78
CA LYS A 330 -0.02 -20.73 -21.77
C LYS A 330 0.42 -19.87 -22.96
N LEU A 331 1.21 -18.84 -22.69
CA LEU A 331 1.65 -17.86 -23.69
C LEU A 331 3.06 -18.14 -24.24
N ASP A 332 3.69 -19.25 -23.82
CA ASP A 332 5.06 -19.66 -24.14
C ASP A 332 6.06 -18.51 -24.03
N ARG A 333 6.19 -17.94 -22.83
CA ARG A 333 7.05 -16.79 -22.55
C ARG A 333 7.64 -16.81 -21.14
N ARG A 334 8.55 -15.88 -20.88
CA ARG A 334 8.99 -15.53 -19.53
C ARG A 334 8.27 -14.28 -19.04
N ILE A 335 8.07 -14.20 -17.73
CA ILE A 335 7.51 -13.03 -17.03
C ILE A 335 8.45 -12.66 -15.90
N MET A 336 8.77 -11.38 -15.73
CA MET A 336 9.45 -10.88 -14.54
C MET A 336 8.46 -10.83 -13.39
N VAL A 337 8.81 -11.36 -12.23
CA VAL A 337 7.96 -11.28 -11.04
C VAL A 337 8.72 -10.63 -9.91
N ARG A 338 8.30 -9.41 -9.55
CA ARG A 338 8.82 -8.67 -8.41
C ARG A 338 8.05 -9.06 -7.16
N LEU A 339 8.69 -9.80 -6.28
CA LEU A 339 8.14 -10.10 -4.97
C LEU A 339 8.49 -8.97 -4.02
N VAL A 340 7.47 -8.33 -3.46
CA VAL A 340 7.58 -7.29 -2.43
C VAL A 340 6.86 -7.76 -1.17
N LYS A 341 7.10 -7.12 -0.02
CA LYS A 341 6.29 -7.40 1.17
C LYS A 341 4.86 -6.88 0.98
N GLY A 342 4.71 -5.64 0.63
CA GLY A 342 3.47 -4.89 0.41
C GLY A 342 3.52 -3.54 1.12
N ALA A 343 2.85 -2.54 0.55
CA ALA A 343 2.99 -1.14 0.98
C ALA A 343 1.69 -0.52 1.52
N TYR A 344 0.59 -1.29 1.60
CA TYR A 344 -0.74 -0.77 1.93
C TYR A 344 -1.31 -1.41 3.21
N TRP A 345 -0.47 -2.02 4.06
CA TRP A 345 -0.93 -2.85 5.18
C TRP A 345 -1.92 -2.13 6.11
N ASP A 346 -1.60 -0.90 6.52
CA ASP A 346 -2.46 -0.11 7.42
C ASP A 346 -3.79 0.23 6.75
N THR A 347 -3.77 0.60 5.48
CA THR A 347 -4.96 0.89 4.67
C THR A 347 -5.84 -0.35 4.52
N GLU A 348 -5.26 -1.50 4.19
CA GLU A 348 -5.98 -2.78 4.02
C GLU A 348 -6.68 -3.22 5.31
N ILE A 349 -5.99 -3.13 6.44
CA ILE A 349 -6.56 -3.43 7.75
C ILE A 349 -7.72 -2.48 8.08
N LYS A 350 -7.48 -1.16 7.90
CA LYS A 350 -8.47 -0.14 8.26
C LYS A 350 -9.71 -0.19 7.37
N LEU A 351 -9.54 -0.33 6.06
CA LEU A 351 -10.67 -0.45 5.12
C LEU A 351 -11.48 -1.70 5.40
N ALA A 352 -10.84 -2.86 5.64
CA ALA A 352 -11.58 -4.08 5.98
C ALA A 352 -12.43 -3.91 7.24
N GLN A 353 -11.93 -3.18 8.26
CA GLN A 353 -12.68 -2.87 9.48
C GLN A 353 -13.83 -1.90 9.23
N VAL A 354 -13.61 -0.84 8.45
CA VAL A 354 -14.62 0.18 8.12
C VAL A 354 -15.74 -0.44 7.29
N ASP A 355 -15.36 -1.23 6.28
CA ASP A 355 -16.31 -1.85 5.35
C ASP A 355 -16.98 -3.12 5.92
N GLY A 356 -16.60 -3.54 7.14
CA GLY A 356 -17.19 -4.73 7.79
C GLY A 356 -16.97 -6.02 7.00
N LEU A 357 -15.80 -6.17 6.34
CA LEU A 357 -15.48 -7.34 5.53
C LEU A 357 -15.34 -8.61 6.39
N PRO A 358 -15.37 -9.82 5.80
CA PRO A 358 -15.29 -11.08 6.55
C PRO A 358 -13.98 -11.28 7.33
N GLY A 359 -12.92 -10.57 6.93
CA GLY A 359 -11.59 -10.64 7.52
C GLY A 359 -10.65 -9.65 6.85
N PHE A 360 -9.35 -9.87 6.99
CA PHE A 360 -8.33 -9.06 6.34
C PHE A 360 -7.82 -9.72 5.07
N PRO A 361 -7.65 -9.00 3.96
CA PRO A 361 -7.07 -9.55 2.73
C PRO A 361 -5.56 -9.78 2.84
N VAL A 362 -4.96 -9.26 3.92
CA VAL A 362 -3.53 -9.34 4.23
C VAL A 362 -3.29 -10.09 5.54
N LEU A 363 -2.07 -10.61 5.72
CA LEU A 363 -1.63 -11.23 6.96
C LEU A 363 -1.55 -10.19 8.08
N ALA A 364 -2.11 -10.52 9.24
CA ALA A 364 -2.32 -9.58 10.33
C ALA A 364 -1.04 -9.28 11.14
N THR A 365 0.05 -10.04 10.96
CA THR A 365 1.30 -9.83 11.69
C THR A 365 2.51 -9.81 10.78
N LYS A 366 3.53 -9.03 11.17
CA LYS A 366 4.79 -8.94 10.41
C LYS A 366 5.53 -10.29 10.31
N PRO A 367 5.68 -11.11 11.37
CA PRO A 367 6.31 -12.42 11.24
C PRO A 367 5.61 -13.33 10.24
N HIS A 368 4.28 -13.33 10.20
CA HIS A 368 3.51 -14.08 9.21
C HIS A 368 3.81 -13.62 7.77
N ALA A 369 3.88 -12.30 7.54
CA ALA A 369 4.24 -11.76 6.24
C ALA A 369 5.68 -12.07 5.84
N ASP A 370 6.63 -12.05 6.78
CA ASP A 370 8.03 -12.40 6.54
C ASP A 370 8.18 -13.89 6.18
N MET A 371 7.50 -14.79 6.92
CA MET A 371 7.45 -16.21 6.63
C MET A 371 6.83 -16.48 5.25
N HIS A 372 5.71 -15.85 4.95
CA HIS A 372 5.02 -15.97 3.65
C HIS A 372 5.91 -15.51 2.49
N TYR A 373 6.64 -14.41 2.69
CA TYR A 373 7.61 -13.92 1.69
C TYR A 373 8.66 -14.97 1.36
N ILE A 374 9.25 -15.60 2.37
CA ILE A 374 10.28 -16.65 2.17
C ILE A 374 9.71 -17.85 1.42
N CYS A 375 8.50 -18.29 1.76
CA CYS A 375 7.83 -19.38 1.05
C CYS A 375 7.52 -19.01 -0.41
N CYS A 376 7.03 -17.82 -0.67
CA CYS A 376 6.79 -17.30 -2.02
C CYS A 376 8.09 -17.16 -2.82
N ALA A 377 9.19 -16.75 -2.18
CA ALA A 377 10.50 -16.67 -2.82
C ALA A 377 11.02 -18.05 -3.25
N GLN A 378 10.90 -19.07 -2.38
CA GLN A 378 11.22 -20.44 -2.75
C GLN A 378 10.43 -20.94 -3.96
N LYS A 379 9.14 -20.60 -3.98
CA LYS A 379 8.25 -20.96 -5.09
C LYS A 379 8.66 -20.30 -6.40
N LEU A 380 8.98 -19.00 -6.38
CA LEU A 380 9.46 -18.28 -7.55
C LEU A 380 10.79 -18.83 -8.09
N LEU A 381 11.71 -19.20 -7.20
CA LEU A 381 12.98 -19.84 -7.59
C LEU A 381 12.74 -21.20 -8.26
N ALA A 382 11.79 -22.00 -7.78
CA ALA A 382 11.43 -23.27 -8.41
C ALA A 382 10.79 -23.12 -9.81
N MET A 383 10.31 -21.91 -10.14
CA MET A 383 9.68 -21.56 -11.41
C MET A 383 10.59 -20.72 -12.32
N ALA A 384 11.91 -20.71 -12.08
CA ALA A 384 12.87 -19.85 -12.78
C ALA A 384 13.05 -20.20 -14.27
N ASP A 385 12.50 -21.30 -14.75
CA ASP A 385 12.41 -21.65 -16.17
C ASP A 385 11.48 -20.70 -16.96
N ARG A 386 10.39 -20.22 -16.34
CA ARG A 386 9.39 -19.32 -16.93
C ARG A 386 9.29 -17.96 -16.21
N ILE A 387 9.82 -17.86 -15.01
CA ILE A 387 9.80 -16.62 -14.21
C ILE A 387 11.22 -16.08 -14.09
N TYR A 388 11.38 -14.76 -14.23
CA TYR A 388 12.56 -14.05 -13.78
C TYR A 388 12.30 -13.44 -12.40
N PRO A 389 12.80 -14.06 -11.30
CA PRO A 389 12.51 -13.60 -9.96
C PRO A 389 13.24 -12.29 -9.62
N GLN A 390 12.51 -11.33 -9.05
CA GLN A 390 13.03 -10.07 -8.55
C GLN A 390 12.62 -9.92 -7.08
N PHE A 391 13.59 -9.96 -6.15
CA PHE A 391 13.32 -9.97 -4.72
C PHE A 391 13.55 -8.61 -4.09
N ALA A 392 12.45 -7.86 -3.86
CA ALA A 392 12.51 -6.55 -3.24
C ALA A 392 12.46 -6.66 -1.70
N THR A 393 13.56 -6.38 -1.05
CA THR A 393 13.67 -6.47 0.41
C THR A 393 14.82 -5.64 0.95
N HIS A 394 14.66 -5.13 2.19
CA HIS A 394 15.72 -4.46 2.95
C HIS A 394 16.11 -5.27 4.20
N ASN A 395 15.65 -6.52 4.32
CA ASN A 395 15.83 -7.35 5.51
C ASN A 395 16.93 -8.41 5.25
N ALA A 396 17.99 -8.40 6.09
CA ALA A 396 19.14 -9.31 5.95
C ALA A 396 18.74 -10.79 6.07
N HIS A 397 17.77 -11.14 6.94
CA HIS A 397 17.29 -12.53 7.05
C HIS A 397 16.61 -12.99 5.76
N THR A 398 15.76 -12.14 5.18
CA THR A 398 15.12 -12.42 3.91
C THR A 398 16.14 -12.60 2.78
N ILE A 399 17.15 -11.73 2.70
CA ILE A 399 18.26 -11.85 1.72
C ILE A 399 18.99 -13.17 1.90
N ALA A 400 19.39 -13.51 3.13
CA ALA A 400 20.07 -14.78 3.43
C ALA A 400 19.21 -15.99 3.05
N ALA A 401 17.89 -15.94 3.31
CA ALA A 401 16.95 -17.00 2.94
C ALA A 401 16.85 -17.17 1.41
N VAL A 402 16.77 -16.09 0.65
CA VAL A 402 16.74 -16.11 -0.82
C VAL A 402 18.05 -16.68 -1.38
N LEU A 403 19.20 -16.21 -0.89
CA LEU A 403 20.52 -16.69 -1.31
C LEU A 403 20.71 -18.18 -1.01
N HIS A 404 20.29 -18.62 0.19
CA HIS A 404 20.33 -20.03 0.58
C HIS A 404 19.47 -20.89 -0.37
N SER A 405 18.23 -20.45 -0.61
CA SER A 405 17.28 -21.18 -1.47
C SER A 405 17.73 -21.21 -2.93
N ALA A 406 18.26 -20.11 -3.45
CA ALA A 406 18.78 -20.04 -4.80
C ALA A 406 19.97 -20.99 -5.01
N ARG A 407 20.89 -21.08 -4.04
CA ARG A 407 22.00 -22.04 -4.07
C ARG A 407 21.50 -23.49 -4.04
N ALA A 408 20.55 -23.80 -3.14
CA ALA A 408 19.98 -25.15 -3.01
C ALA A 408 19.30 -25.61 -4.31
N GLN A 409 18.60 -24.68 -5.00
CA GLN A 409 17.90 -24.94 -6.25
C GLN A 409 18.77 -24.70 -7.50
N LYS A 410 20.04 -24.29 -7.33
CA LYS A 410 20.99 -23.97 -8.42
C LYS A 410 20.48 -22.90 -9.39
N VAL A 411 19.71 -21.93 -8.89
CA VAL A 411 19.19 -20.79 -9.65
C VAL A 411 20.17 -19.64 -9.54
N THR A 412 20.61 -19.11 -10.67
CA THR A 412 21.53 -17.95 -10.74
C THR A 412 20.90 -16.75 -11.44
N ASN A 413 19.81 -16.94 -12.16
CA ASN A 413 19.16 -15.91 -12.95
C ASN A 413 18.02 -15.25 -12.14
N PHE A 414 18.36 -14.38 -11.21
CA PHE A 414 17.47 -13.56 -10.40
C PHE A 414 18.17 -12.29 -9.97
N GLU A 415 17.45 -11.31 -9.46
CA GLU A 415 18.00 -10.07 -8.92
C GLU A 415 17.39 -9.71 -7.58
N PHE A 416 18.11 -8.94 -6.77
CA PHE A 416 17.53 -8.21 -5.66
C PHE A 416 17.06 -6.84 -6.10
N GLN A 417 16.12 -6.27 -5.33
CA GLN A 417 15.68 -4.90 -5.51
C GLN A 417 15.66 -4.16 -4.18
N ARG A 418 15.98 -2.88 -4.23
CA ARG A 418 15.86 -1.95 -3.11
C ARG A 418 15.20 -0.65 -3.52
N LEU A 419 14.68 0.08 -2.56
CA LEU A 419 14.20 1.44 -2.79
C LEU A 419 15.38 2.41 -2.85
N HIS A 420 15.21 3.49 -3.62
CA HIS A 420 16.17 4.60 -3.62
C HIS A 420 16.30 5.20 -2.20
N GLY A 421 17.52 5.41 -1.76
CA GLY A 421 17.84 5.95 -0.42
C GLY A 421 17.74 4.95 0.73
N MET A 422 17.43 3.67 0.48
CA MET A 422 17.26 2.66 1.53
C MET A 422 18.09 1.41 1.25
N GLY A 423 18.63 0.80 2.32
CA GLY A 423 19.34 -0.48 2.27
C GLY A 423 20.63 -0.46 1.42
N GLU A 424 21.26 0.69 1.25
CA GLU A 424 22.41 0.84 0.36
C GLU A 424 23.57 -0.05 0.77
N ALA A 425 23.97 0.02 2.04
CA ALA A 425 25.10 -0.75 2.56
C ALA A 425 24.85 -2.26 2.51
N LEU A 426 23.62 -2.70 2.81
CA LEU A 426 23.23 -4.11 2.78
C LEU A 426 23.33 -4.68 1.35
N HIS A 427 22.81 -3.97 0.36
CA HIS A 427 22.86 -4.42 -1.02
C HIS A 427 24.24 -4.24 -1.67
N GLU A 428 25.05 -3.28 -1.23
CA GLU A 428 26.45 -3.16 -1.62
C GLU A 428 27.24 -4.42 -1.20
N GLN A 429 27.05 -4.86 0.05
CA GLN A 429 27.66 -6.10 0.56
C GLN A 429 27.21 -7.32 -0.26
N VAL A 430 25.91 -7.44 -0.57
CA VAL A 430 25.37 -8.56 -1.36
C VAL A 430 25.96 -8.57 -2.78
N LEU A 431 26.02 -7.42 -3.42
CA LEU A 431 26.58 -7.28 -4.77
C LEU A 431 28.06 -7.68 -4.82
N GLN A 432 28.85 -7.23 -3.83
CA GLN A 432 30.29 -7.51 -3.75
C GLN A 432 30.59 -8.98 -3.40
N GLU A 433 29.87 -9.56 -2.43
CA GLU A 433 30.16 -10.91 -1.92
C GLU A 433 29.55 -12.03 -2.77
N HIS A 434 28.39 -11.77 -3.39
CA HIS A 434 27.63 -12.80 -4.10
C HIS A 434 27.49 -12.54 -5.61
N GLY A 435 27.82 -11.36 -6.09
CA GLY A 435 27.72 -11.02 -7.51
C GLY A 435 26.27 -11.00 -8.03
N VAL A 436 25.26 -10.95 -7.14
CA VAL A 436 23.85 -10.92 -7.53
C VAL A 436 23.48 -9.48 -7.87
N ALA A 437 22.89 -9.26 -9.04
CA ALA A 437 22.46 -7.95 -9.49
C ALA A 437 21.46 -7.31 -8.52
N CYS A 438 21.55 -5.99 -8.35
CA CYS A 438 20.61 -5.22 -7.57
C CYS A 438 20.01 -4.10 -8.43
N ARG A 439 18.68 -4.04 -8.48
CA ARG A 439 17.93 -2.99 -9.16
C ARG A 439 17.34 -2.01 -8.15
N ILE A 440 17.54 -0.73 -8.36
CA ILE A 440 17.04 0.35 -7.51
C ILE A 440 15.69 0.80 -8.07
N TYR A 441 14.62 0.67 -7.25
CA TYR A 441 13.33 1.27 -7.54
C TYR A 441 13.40 2.76 -7.20
N ALA A 442 13.27 3.61 -8.21
CA ALA A 442 13.59 5.02 -8.13
C ALA A 442 12.42 5.92 -8.52
N PRO A 443 11.76 6.58 -7.56
CA PRO A 443 10.73 7.57 -7.84
C PRO A 443 11.28 8.79 -8.56
N VAL A 444 10.52 9.26 -9.56
CA VAL A 444 10.82 10.43 -10.38
C VAL A 444 9.59 11.31 -10.48
N GLY A 445 9.67 12.57 -10.08
CA GLY A 445 8.55 13.50 -10.17
C GLY A 445 8.69 14.69 -9.23
N HIS A 446 7.72 15.57 -9.29
CA HIS A 446 7.67 16.76 -8.44
C HIS A 446 7.29 16.42 -7.00
N HIS A 447 7.65 17.29 -6.07
CA HIS A 447 7.36 17.11 -4.64
C HIS A 447 5.86 17.04 -4.35
N SER A 448 5.03 17.71 -5.14
CA SER A 448 3.56 17.66 -5.04
C SER A 448 2.99 16.23 -5.22
N ASP A 449 3.67 15.42 -6.02
CA ASP A 449 3.21 14.07 -6.38
C ASP A 449 3.83 13.00 -5.46
N LEU A 450 4.73 13.42 -4.56
CA LEU A 450 5.49 12.54 -3.67
C LEU A 450 4.70 12.04 -2.46
N LEU A 451 3.61 12.71 -2.09
CA LEU A 451 2.96 12.53 -0.80
C LEU A 451 2.55 11.10 -0.51
N ALA A 452 1.78 10.48 -1.39
CA ALA A 452 1.31 9.11 -1.20
C ALA A 452 2.47 8.10 -1.08
N TYR A 453 3.53 8.30 -1.86
CA TYR A 453 4.76 7.52 -1.78
C TYR A 453 5.47 7.72 -0.43
N LEU A 454 5.63 8.97 0.01
CA LEU A 454 6.34 9.33 1.25
C LEU A 454 5.63 8.76 2.47
N VAL A 455 4.31 8.94 2.57
CA VAL A 455 3.51 8.43 3.69
C VAL A 455 3.66 6.91 3.82
N ARG A 456 3.54 6.16 2.72
CA ARG A 456 3.74 4.70 2.75
C ARG A 456 5.16 4.31 3.22
N ARG A 457 6.19 5.06 2.81
CA ARG A 457 7.58 4.79 3.25
C ARG A 457 7.77 5.10 4.74
N LEU A 458 7.19 6.18 5.22
CA LEU A 458 7.26 6.55 6.65
C LEU A 458 6.52 5.53 7.51
N LEU A 459 5.32 5.08 7.10
CA LEU A 459 4.56 4.02 7.78
C LEU A 459 5.32 2.69 7.79
N GLU A 460 5.89 2.28 6.66
CA GLU A 460 6.66 1.04 6.56
C GLU A 460 7.93 1.05 7.44
N ASN A 461 8.62 2.17 7.50
CA ASN A 461 9.89 2.29 8.20
C ASN A 461 9.77 2.80 9.63
N GLY A 462 8.69 3.52 9.94
CA GLY A 462 8.44 4.07 11.27
C GLY A 462 8.02 3.06 12.33
N ALA A 463 7.65 1.83 11.95
CA ALA A 463 7.37 0.80 12.94
C ALA A 463 8.66 0.37 13.66
N ASN A 464 8.67 0.38 15.00
CA ASN A 464 9.82 -0.04 15.83
C ASN A 464 10.33 -1.45 15.50
N SER A 465 9.50 -2.29 14.90
CA SER A 465 9.86 -3.62 14.41
C SER A 465 10.47 -3.62 13.00
N SER A 466 10.65 -2.44 12.37
CA SER A 466 11.27 -2.35 11.07
C SER A 466 12.74 -2.77 11.15
N PHE A 467 13.18 -3.60 10.20
CA PHE A 467 14.58 -4.00 10.09
C PHE A 467 15.50 -2.78 9.92
N VAL A 468 15.07 -1.78 9.17
CA VAL A 468 15.84 -0.55 8.92
C VAL A 468 16.11 0.23 10.20
N ASN A 469 15.15 0.27 11.13
CA ASN A 469 15.34 0.94 12.43
C ASN A 469 16.25 0.14 13.36
N GLN A 470 16.12 -1.19 13.39
CA GLN A 470 16.87 -2.04 14.30
C GLN A 470 18.31 -2.32 13.86
N ILE A 471 18.61 -2.20 12.56
CA ILE A 471 19.93 -2.58 12.01
C ILE A 471 21.07 -1.73 12.59
N PHE A 472 20.84 -0.43 12.82
CA PHE A 472 21.83 0.50 13.35
C PHE A 472 21.66 0.77 14.85
N ASP A 473 20.64 0.19 15.48
CA ASP A 473 20.47 0.24 16.93
C ASP A 473 21.49 -0.71 17.62
N ALA A 474 22.46 -0.13 18.29
CA ALA A 474 23.52 -0.88 18.96
C ALA A 474 23.01 -1.68 20.17
N GLU A 475 21.89 -1.28 20.78
CA GLU A 475 21.31 -1.97 21.93
C GLU A 475 20.60 -3.26 21.54
N VAL A 476 20.16 -3.38 20.29
CA VAL A 476 19.51 -4.61 19.79
C VAL A 476 20.58 -5.56 19.25
N PRO A 477 20.82 -6.76 19.84
CA PRO A 477 21.82 -7.70 19.34
C PRO A 477 21.56 -8.14 17.90
N ALA A 478 22.62 -8.35 17.10
CA ALA A 478 22.52 -8.74 15.69
C ALA A 478 21.64 -9.99 15.45
N HIS A 479 21.71 -10.98 16.35
CA HIS A 479 20.91 -12.20 16.26
C HIS A 479 19.40 -11.96 16.52
N VAL A 480 19.05 -10.92 17.26
CA VAL A 480 17.65 -10.51 17.49
C VAL A 480 17.09 -9.82 16.26
N VAL A 481 17.91 -8.96 15.61
CA VAL A 481 17.55 -8.29 14.34
C VAL A 481 17.34 -9.34 13.23
N ALA A 482 18.19 -10.36 13.20
CA ALA A 482 18.18 -11.44 12.21
C ALA A 482 17.44 -12.70 12.67
N ALA A 483 16.55 -12.59 13.68
CA ALA A 483 15.84 -13.75 14.21
C ALA A 483 14.91 -14.41 13.16
N ASP A 484 14.77 -15.75 13.28
CA ASP A 484 13.96 -16.56 12.38
C ASP A 484 12.47 -16.14 12.42
N PRO A 485 11.88 -15.70 11.31
CA PRO A 485 10.47 -15.34 11.27
C PRO A 485 9.53 -16.52 11.48
N PHE A 486 9.96 -17.75 11.22
CA PHE A 486 9.15 -18.97 11.46
C PHE A 486 8.99 -19.26 12.96
N GLU A 487 9.99 -18.95 13.78
CA GLU A 487 9.89 -19.03 15.24
C GLU A 487 9.00 -17.90 15.78
N LYS A 488 9.26 -16.67 15.35
CA LYS A 488 8.46 -15.50 15.74
C LYS A 488 6.99 -15.63 15.35
N ALA A 489 6.69 -16.31 14.23
CA ALA A 489 5.32 -16.52 13.77
C ALA A 489 4.52 -17.45 14.69
N GLN A 490 5.17 -18.40 15.37
CA GLN A 490 4.50 -19.29 16.33
C GLN A 490 4.03 -18.56 17.59
N GLU A 491 4.70 -17.48 17.96
CA GLU A 491 4.40 -16.66 19.12
C GLU A 491 3.46 -15.48 18.78
N ALA A 492 3.34 -15.17 17.51
CA ALA A 492 2.60 -14.01 17.02
C ALA A 492 1.09 -14.30 16.95
N GLY A 493 0.34 -13.81 17.94
CA GLY A 493 -1.11 -13.72 17.85
C GLY A 493 -1.58 -12.38 17.25
N PRO A 494 -2.69 -12.33 16.52
CA PRO A 494 -3.23 -11.07 16.03
C PRO A 494 -3.66 -10.18 17.21
N LYS A 495 -3.05 -9.00 17.32
CA LYS A 495 -3.43 -7.96 18.30
C LYS A 495 -4.54 -7.04 17.77
N ILE A 496 -5.03 -7.30 16.56
CA ILE A 496 -5.96 -6.47 15.82
C ILE A 496 -7.32 -7.14 15.86
N SER A 497 -8.35 -6.40 16.27
CA SER A 497 -9.72 -6.89 16.27
C SER A 497 -10.19 -7.16 14.85
N LEU A 498 -10.83 -8.32 14.63
CA LEU A 498 -11.47 -8.62 13.36
C LEU A 498 -12.53 -7.56 13.02
N PRO A 499 -12.84 -7.34 11.72
CA PRO A 499 -13.81 -6.34 11.31
C PRO A 499 -15.17 -6.45 12.03
N ALA A 500 -15.64 -7.67 12.28
CA ALA A 500 -16.89 -7.91 13.01
C ALA A 500 -16.82 -7.50 14.48
N ASP A 501 -15.64 -7.46 15.09
CA ASP A 501 -15.43 -7.39 16.55
C ASP A 501 -14.84 -6.03 17.02
N ILE A 502 -14.75 -5.03 16.12
CA ILE A 502 -14.18 -3.71 16.46
C ILE A 502 -14.94 -2.96 17.56
N PHE A 503 -16.18 -3.36 17.83
CA PHE A 503 -17.03 -2.80 18.90
C PHE A 503 -17.33 -3.80 20.02
N ALA A 504 -16.63 -4.95 20.05
CA ALA A 504 -16.82 -5.95 21.09
C ALA A 504 -16.37 -5.41 22.48
N PRO A 505 -16.98 -5.84 23.60
CA PRO A 505 -18.11 -6.78 23.68
C PRO A 505 -19.50 -6.13 23.50
N GLY A 506 -19.58 -4.82 23.28
CA GLY A 506 -20.84 -4.07 23.27
C GLY A 506 -21.79 -4.46 22.14
N ARG A 507 -21.27 -4.56 20.91
CA ARG A 507 -22.02 -4.96 19.72
C ARG A 507 -21.08 -5.52 18.65
N ARG A 508 -21.65 -6.20 17.66
CA ARG A 508 -20.92 -6.52 16.41
C ARG A 508 -20.92 -5.31 15.47
N ASN A 509 -19.90 -5.23 14.63
CA ASN A 509 -19.91 -4.31 13.50
C ASN A 509 -20.90 -4.78 12.44
N SER A 510 -21.39 -3.85 11.61
CA SER A 510 -22.25 -4.16 10.46
C SER A 510 -21.47 -5.01 9.45
N LYS A 511 -22.15 -5.99 8.85
CA LYS A 511 -21.59 -6.80 7.77
C LYS A 511 -21.56 -5.97 6.48
N GLY A 512 -20.39 -5.91 5.85
CA GLY A 512 -20.23 -5.31 4.54
C GLY A 512 -20.17 -6.34 3.41
N PHE A 513 -19.98 -5.82 2.20
CA PHE A 513 -19.88 -6.61 0.98
C PHE A 513 -18.61 -6.22 0.23
N ASP A 514 -17.79 -7.20 -0.12
CA ASP A 514 -16.61 -6.97 -0.93
C ASP A 514 -16.99 -6.79 -2.41
N LEU A 515 -17.13 -5.54 -2.84
CA LEU A 515 -17.45 -5.21 -4.23
C LEU A 515 -16.29 -5.45 -5.20
N SER A 516 -15.11 -5.79 -4.68
CA SER A 516 -13.96 -6.22 -5.49
C SER A 516 -13.93 -7.72 -5.77
N ASP A 517 -14.83 -8.50 -5.13
CA ASP A 517 -15.04 -9.92 -5.44
C ASP A 517 -16.06 -10.04 -6.59
N PRO A 518 -15.67 -10.60 -7.75
CA PRO A 518 -16.57 -10.73 -8.90
C PRO A 518 -17.82 -11.55 -8.61
N GLU A 519 -17.75 -12.54 -7.71
CA GLU A 519 -18.90 -13.39 -7.36
C GLU A 519 -19.90 -12.63 -6.49
N VAL A 520 -19.40 -11.88 -5.49
CA VAL A 520 -20.20 -10.99 -4.65
C VAL A 520 -20.86 -9.91 -5.50
N LEU A 521 -20.07 -9.25 -6.35
CA LEU A 521 -20.59 -8.19 -7.23
C LEU A 521 -21.66 -8.70 -8.19
N ALA A 522 -21.41 -9.84 -8.86
CA ALA A 522 -22.38 -10.45 -9.78
C ALA A 522 -23.67 -10.86 -9.04
N HIS A 523 -23.53 -11.39 -7.81
CA HIS A 523 -24.69 -11.75 -6.99
C HIS A 523 -25.53 -10.51 -6.64
N LEU A 524 -24.92 -9.43 -6.16
CA LEU A 524 -25.62 -8.18 -5.84
C LEU A 524 -26.24 -7.54 -7.08
N GLN A 525 -25.56 -7.55 -8.21
CA GLN A 525 -26.12 -7.06 -9.49
C GLN A 525 -27.35 -7.86 -9.92
N ALA A 526 -27.34 -9.19 -9.76
CA ALA A 526 -28.50 -10.03 -10.04
C ALA A 526 -29.70 -9.72 -9.13
N GLN A 527 -29.46 -9.34 -7.88
CA GLN A 527 -30.53 -8.91 -6.98
C GLN A 527 -31.08 -7.54 -7.35
N ARG A 528 -30.25 -6.58 -7.76
CA ARG A 528 -30.65 -5.23 -8.16
C ARG A 528 -31.69 -5.22 -9.30
N VAL A 529 -31.60 -6.13 -10.25
CA VAL A 529 -32.52 -6.19 -11.41
C VAL A 529 -33.84 -6.89 -11.09
N ARG A 530 -33.98 -7.47 -9.89
CA ARG A 530 -35.23 -8.08 -9.46
C ARG A 530 -36.29 -6.99 -9.25
N ARG A 531 -37.24 -6.91 -10.18
CA ARG A 531 -38.41 -6.06 -10.01
C ARG A 531 -39.36 -6.71 -9.02
N GLN A 532 -39.54 -6.09 -7.85
CA GLN A 532 -40.55 -6.44 -6.87
C GLN A 532 -41.43 -5.22 -6.64
N THR A 533 -42.73 -5.43 -6.60
CA THR A 533 -43.66 -4.37 -6.18
C THR A 533 -43.74 -4.37 -4.67
N TRP A 534 -43.40 -3.29 -4.04
CA TRP A 534 -43.38 -3.13 -2.59
C TRP A 534 -44.65 -2.42 -2.11
N SER A 535 -45.27 -2.93 -1.06
CA SER A 535 -46.36 -2.27 -0.37
C SER A 535 -46.09 -2.27 1.12
N TYR A 536 -46.20 -1.12 1.73
CA TYR A 536 -45.95 -0.96 3.16
C TYR A 536 -46.99 -0.09 3.83
N GLY A 537 -47.38 -0.51 5.05
CA GLY A 537 -48.36 0.14 5.89
C GLY A 537 -49.77 -0.42 5.73
N ASP A 538 -50.44 -0.59 6.86
CA ASP A 538 -51.83 -1.14 6.93
C ASP A 538 -52.89 -0.04 7.15
N LEU A 539 -52.44 1.13 7.62
CA LEU A 539 -53.30 2.26 7.98
C LEU A 539 -53.00 3.47 7.08
N GLY A 540 -54.02 4.32 6.87
CA GLY A 540 -53.86 5.56 6.13
C GLY A 540 -54.17 5.44 4.65
N HIS A 541 -53.80 6.50 3.88
CA HIS A 541 -54.02 6.59 2.44
C HIS A 541 -52.84 6.05 1.64
N ALA A 542 -53.15 5.26 0.62
CA ALA A 542 -52.13 4.75 -0.28
C ALA A 542 -51.60 5.85 -1.22
N HIS A 543 -50.29 5.94 -1.31
CA HIS A 543 -49.56 6.80 -2.25
C HIS A 543 -48.66 5.95 -3.14
N PRO A 544 -48.68 6.13 -4.45
CA PRO A 544 -47.74 5.43 -5.35
C PRO A 544 -46.32 5.95 -5.12
N VAL A 545 -45.38 5.05 -5.17
CA VAL A 545 -43.94 5.35 -5.18
C VAL A 545 -43.44 5.11 -6.59
N HIS A 546 -42.74 6.09 -7.15
CA HIS A 546 -42.22 6.05 -8.51
C HIS A 546 -40.70 6.09 -8.52
N SER A 547 -40.06 5.38 -9.44
CA SER A 547 -38.65 5.50 -9.71
C SER A 547 -38.34 6.91 -10.24
N PRO A 548 -37.41 7.66 -9.66
CA PRO A 548 -37.04 8.98 -10.17
C PRO A 548 -36.35 8.91 -11.55
N ALA A 549 -35.73 7.79 -11.87
CA ALA A 549 -35.01 7.61 -13.13
C ALA A 549 -35.94 7.26 -14.32
N THR A 550 -36.97 6.43 -14.08
CA THR A 550 -37.85 5.88 -15.15
C THR A 550 -39.29 6.34 -15.06
N SER A 551 -39.70 6.93 -13.94
CA SER A 551 -41.10 7.26 -13.59
C SER A 551 -42.03 6.05 -13.47
N ASP A 552 -41.51 4.82 -13.54
CA ASP A 552 -42.29 3.60 -13.30
C ASP A 552 -42.78 3.56 -11.85
N GLN A 553 -44.01 3.07 -11.65
CA GLN A 553 -44.48 2.80 -10.29
C GLN A 553 -43.78 1.54 -9.76
N ILE A 554 -43.00 1.70 -8.68
CA ILE A 554 -42.22 0.63 -8.03
C ILE A 554 -42.91 0.07 -6.79
N GLY A 555 -43.95 0.75 -6.28
CA GLY A 555 -44.68 0.30 -5.12
C GLY A 555 -45.71 1.31 -4.66
N GLN A 556 -46.15 1.11 -3.43
CA GLN A 556 -47.02 2.07 -2.73
C GLN A 556 -46.72 2.09 -1.21
N ILE A 557 -46.85 3.26 -0.63
CA ILE A 557 -46.74 3.47 0.81
C ILE A 557 -48.04 4.07 1.32
N ARG A 558 -48.41 3.77 2.56
CA ARG A 558 -49.57 4.38 3.22
C ARG A 558 -49.14 5.39 4.25
N PHE A 559 -49.59 6.62 4.10
CA PHE A 559 -49.32 7.69 5.06
C PHE A 559 -50.54 7.89 5.98
N LEU A 560 -50.26 8.03 7.27
CA LEU A 560 -51.25 8.42 8.24
C LEU A 560 -51.68 9.88 8.04
N SER A 561 -52.96 10.18 8.26
CA SER A 561 -53.38 11.56 8.42
C SER A 561 -52.82 12.15 9.73
N ALA A 562 -52.76 13.47 9.83
CA ALA A 562 -52.33 14.14 11.05
C ALA A 562 -53.18 13.72 12.28
N ASP A 563 -54.48 13.48 12.10
CA ASP A 563 -55.36 13.05 13.17
C ASP A 563 -55.07 11.61 13.60
N GLN A 564 -54.88 10.69 12.66
CA GLN A 564 -54.47 9.31 12.96
C GLN A 564 -53.13 9.29 13.69
N ALA A 565 -52.15 10.10 13.26
CA ALA A 565 -50.86 10.19 13.93
C ALA A 565 -50.99 10.71 15.37
N ARG A 566 -51.82 11.75 15.59
CA ARG A 566 -52.11 12.27 16.93
C ARG A 566 -52.82 11.22 17.82
N GLN A 567 -53.79 10.48 17.28
CA GLN A 567 -54.49 9.42 18.02
C GLN A 567 -53.52 8.31 18.43
N LEU A 568 -52.65 7.84 17.53
CA LEU A 568 -51.65 6.83 17.85
C LEU A 568 -50.63 7.32 18.87
N ALA A 569 -50.19 8.56 18.77
CA ALA A 569 -49.29 9.15 19.75
C ALA A 569 -49.95 9.29 21.14
N ALA A 570 -51.22 9.68 21.19
CA ALA A 570 -51.99 9.79 22.44
C ALA A 570 -52.29 8.41 23.07
N ALA A 571 -52.44 7.36 22.25
CA ALA A 571 -52.66 5.99 22.71
C ALA A 571 -51.38 5.25 23.09
N ALA A 572 -50.21 5.86 22.82
CA ALA A 572 -48.93 5.24 23.11
C ALA A 572 -48.72 5.06 24.62
N THR A 573 -48.38 3.86 25.02
CA THR A 573 -48.04 3.54 26.41
C THR A 573 -46.54 3.34 26.57
N PRO A 574 -45.96 3.70 27.73
CA PRO A 574 -44.56 3.45 28.00
C PRO A 574 -44.22 1.96 27.84
N TRP A 575 -43.18 1.67 27.11
CA TRP A 575 -42.72 0.29 26.96
C TRP A 575 -42.04 -0.18 28.26
N GLN A 576 -42.76 -0.93 29.05
CA GLN A 576 -42.38 -1.36 30.41
C GLN A 576 -41.53 -2.64 30.38
N ILE A 577 -40.37 -2.60 29.70
CA ILE A 577 -39.40 -3.69 29.73
C ILE A 577 -38.04 -3.15 30.17
N THR A 578 -37.18 -4.03 30.62
CA THR A 578 -35.83 -3.67 31.07
C THR A 578 -34.95 -3.11 29.91
N PRO A 579 -33.92 -2.31 30.21
CA PRO A 579 -32.99 -1.85 29.18
C PRO A 579 -32.36 -3.01 28.41
N ALA A 580 -32.08 -4.15 29.06
CA ALA A 580 -31.54 -5.35 28.43
C ALA A 580 -32.49 -5.95 27.39
N GLU A 581 -33.78 -6.05 27.69
CA GLU A 581 -34.79 -6.55 26.76
C GLU A 581 -34.98 -5.60 25.58
N ARG A 582 -34.97 -4.27 25.79
CA ARG A 582 -34.98 -3.27 24.70
C ARG A 582 -33.77 -3.42 23.79
N ALA A 583 -32.58 -3.58 24.37
CA ALA A 583 -31.35 -3.82 23.61
C ALA A 583 -31.44 -5.12 22.78
N ALA A 584 -32.02 -6.18 23.32
CA ALA A 584 -32.21 -7.45 22.59
C ALA A 584 -33.13 -7.27 21.37
N VAL A 585 -34.22 -6.50 21.49
CA VAL A 585 -35.11 -6.20 20.35
C VAL A 585 -34.39 -5.39 19.28
N LEU A 586 -33.60 -4.38 19.65
CA LEU A 586 -32.80 -3.58 18.68
C LEU A 586 -31.74 -4.43 17.98
N ARG A 587 -31.07 -5.33 18.71
CA ARG A 587 -30.12 -6.28 18.10
C ARG A 587 -30.83 -7.22 17.12
N LYS A 588 -32.02 -7.72 17.48
CA LYS A 588 -32.83 -8.53 16.57
C LYS A 588 -33.26 -7.75 15.31
N ALA A 589 -33.59 -6.46 15.45
CA ALA A 589 -33.87 -5.60 14.30
C ALA A 589 -32.63 -5.46 13.40
N ALA A 590 -31.43 -5.27 13.97
CA ALA A 590 -30.17 -5.23 13.21
C ALA A 590 -29.92 -6.53 12.42
N ASP A 591 -30.14 -7.71 13.06
CA ASP A 591 -30.01 -9.01 12.39
C ASP A 591 -31.01 -9.14 11.22
N LEU A 592 -32.21 -8.60 11.36
CA LEU A 592 -33.23 -8.60 10.30
C LEU A 592 -32.83 -7.68 9.14
N TYR A 593 -32.26 -6.51 9.41
CA TYR A 593 -31.70 -5.65 8.35
C TYR A 593 -30.63 -6.38 7.55
N GLU A 594 -29.68 -7.03 8.22
CA GLU A 594 -28.62 -7.79 7.52
C GLU A 594 -29.21 -8.97 6.72
N SER A 595 -30.17 -9.71 7.26
CA SER A 595 -30.77 -10.85 6.56
C SER A 595 -31.64 -10.46 5.35
N HIS A 596 -32.10 -9.22 5.29
CA HIS A 596 -32.89 -8.67 4.17
C HIS A 596 -32.12 -7.68 3.32
N ALA A 597 -30.79 -7.59 3.46
CA ALA A 597 -29.96 -6.60 2.79
C ALA A 597 -30.15 -6.59 1.26
N GLU A 598 -30.23 -7.77 0.63
CA GLU A 598 -30.44 -7.90 -0.81
C GLU A 598 -31.78 -7.30 -1.27
N ALA A 599 -32.84 -7.51 -0.48
CA ALA A 599 -34.14 -6.93 -0.78
C ALA A 599 -34.12 -5.40 -0.65
N PHE A 600 -33.42 -4.87 0.36
CA PHE A 600 -33.22 -3.43 0.49
C PHE A 600 -32.39 -2.86 -0.67
N PHE A 601 -31.33 -3.53 -1.11
CA PHE A 601 -30.54 -3.08 -2.24
C PHE A 601 -31.35 -3.05 -3.53
N ALA A 602 -32.17 -4.08 -3.78
CA ALA A 602 -33.08 -4.09 -4.91
C ALA A 602 -34.06 -2.91 -4.87
N LEU A 603 -34.68 -2.64 -3.71
CA LEU A 603 -35.61 -1.53 -3.54
C LEU A 603 -34.89 -0.17 -3.73
N LEU A 604 -33.80 0.07 -2.99
CA LEU A 604 -33.07 1.33 -3.04
C LEU A 604 -32.54 1.68 -4.43
N THR A 605 -32.11 0.68 -5.20
CA THR A 605 -31.67 0.89 -6.60
C THR A 605 -32.77 1.47 -7.49
N HIS A 606 -34.03 1.18 -7.18
CA HIS A 606 -35.18 1.68 -7.98
C HIS A 606 -35.80 2.95 -7.40
N GLU A 607 -35.67 3.18 -6.09
CA GLU A 607 -36.31 4.29 -5.37
C GLU A 607 -35.42 5.53 -5.27
N ALA A 608 -34.08 5.38 -5.26
CA ALA A 608 -33.12 6.47 -5.02
C ALA A 608 -32.20 6.78 -6.24
#